data_4b32ed4bf4e1722d7251b295f01d9fe4
#
_entry.id   4b32ed4bf4e1722d7251b295f01d9fe4
#
_cell.length_a   1.000
_cell.length_b   1.000
_cell.length_c   1.000
_cell.angle_alpha   90.00
_cell.angle_beta   90.00
_cell.angle_gamma   90.00
#
_symmetry.space_group_name_H-M   'P 1'
#
loop_
_entity.id
_entity.type
_entity.pdbx_description
1 polymer ?
#
loop_
_entity_poly.entity_id
_entity_poly.type
_entity_poly.pdbx_seq_one_letter_code
_entity_poly.pdbx_strand_id
1 'polypeptide(L)'
;MSERMMVLVLQLGVILIVSKFVGYVFSRYLRQPKVLGELVAGMLIGPYLLGSIPLGSFGPLFPLITDSTIPVSAELYAISTLGSIFLLFDSGLETDLPTFLRFSGKATVVGFGGVILSFLLGDGITYLLCSDVHSVLAPEAMFLGTVCTATSIGITARILGETKKIGTPEGVTIMAAAVLDDVISIVLLSVVVGVASVEMNGGAIQWSVIGSVAVRAIAFWLACMVAGIIIAPFYTKGMKRFHSLPLISEISFGIALLLAGFSEMAGLAMIIGAYITGLALSQTDVAHSISTRMQSVGEFFVPVFFAVMGMMVNFDALKSVFGFALIFSLIAFLGKLLGCGLPSLLVGFNLRGALRIGTGMLPRGEVTLIVAGIGLASGAIAHDMFGVAVMTMLVASIAAPPLLIEAFKGGESGYRKSLQRPEQKDRVSIELEFPTTRIAEFFTESLIASFIQEGFFTSSIESVDPTWQIRKENTVLLLKLLKGKEDSCMVSIGCGAEDQDFVRLMMVDAMADFSDFAQTVSSMKNEEMMSAKLLMQMFDEA
;
A
#
# COMPACT_ATOMS: atom_id res chain seq x y z
N MET A 1 4.75 15.77 -31.52
CA MET A 1 4.81 15.88 -30.05
C MET A 1 3.48 16.40 -29.48
N SER A 2 2.87 17.44 -30.05
CA SER A 2 1.60 18.03 -29.58
C SER A 2 0.41 17.03 -29.64
N GLU A 3 0.31 16.23 -30.70
CA GLU A 3 -0.78 15.26 -30.89
C GLU A 3 -0.74 14.12 -29.85
N ARG A 4 0.44 13.54 -29.57
CA ARG A 4 0.61 12.52 -28.53
C ARG A 4 0.26 13.05 -27.14
N MET A 5 0.66 14.29 -26.84
CA MET A 5 0.32 14.92 -25.55
C MET A 5 -1.18 15.18 -25.42
N MET A 6 -1.84 15.60 -26.51
CA MET A 6 -3.28 15.79 -26.53
C MET A 6 -4.01 14.47 -26.27
N VAL A 7 -3.61 13.38 -26.95
CA VAL A 7 -4.20 12.05 -26.75
C VAL A 7 -3.99 11.58 -25.29
N LEU A 8 -2.78 11.74 -24.74
CA LEU A 8 -2.49 11.38 -23.35
C LEU A 8 -3.39 12.11 -22.35
N VAL A 9 -3.59 13.42 -22.52
CA VAL A 9 -4.47 14.22 -21.64
C VAL A 9 -5.91 13.72 -21.72
N LEU A 10 -6.41 13.41 -22.93
CA LEU A 10 -7.75 12.83 -23.13
C LEU A 10 -7.85 11.45 -22.47
N GLN A 11 -6.85 10.60 -22.66
CA GLN A 11 -6.77 9.27 -22.02
C GLN A 11 -6.85 9.39 -20.50
N LEU A 12 -6.06 10.25 -19.89
CA LEU A 12 -6.09 10.47 -18.44
C LEU A 12 -7.46 10.98 -17.96
N GLY A 13 -8.07 11.91 -18.69
CA GLY A 13 -9.41 12.40 -18.36
C GLY A 13 -10.46 11.28 -18.38
N VAL A 14 -10.46 10.45 -19.41
CA VAL A 14 -11.38 9.30 -19.53
C VAL A 14 -11.12 8.27 -18.44
N ILE A 15 -9.84 7.93 -18.20
CA ILE A 15 -9.46 6.99 -17.13
C ILE A 15 -10.00 7.46 -15.79
N LEU A 16 -9.74 8.71 -15.41
CA LEU A 16 -10.18 9.24 -14.12
C LEU A 16 -11.69 9.22 -13.96
N ILE A 17 -12.43 9.69 -14.98
CA ILE A 17 -13.89 9.72 -14.93
C ILE A 17 -14.44 8.30 -14.80
N VAL A 18 -14.03 7.38 -15.69
CA VAL A 18 -14.59 6.04 -15.74
C VAL A 18 -14.16 5.22 -14.52
N SER A 19 -12.89 5.29 -14.11
CA SER A 19 -12.40 4.55 -12.94
C SER A 19 -13.08 5.01 -11.65
N LYS A 20 -13.24 6.33 -11.45
CA LYS A 20 -13.95 6.85 -10.27
C LYS A 20 -15.43 6.47 -10.29
N PHE A 21 -16.09 6.53 -11.46
CA PHE A 21 -17.50 6.15 -11.58
C PHE A 21 -17.69 4.65 -11.32
N VAL A 22 -16.93 3.79 -12.00
CA VAL A 22 -17.05 2.32 -11.82
C VAL A 22 -16.62 1.91 -10.41
N GLY A 23 -15.54 2.50 -9.87
CA GLY A 23 -15.12 2.31 -8.49
C GLY A 23 -16.21 2.67 -7.47
N TYR A 24 -16.93 3.78 -7.69
CA TYR A 24 -18.09 4.17 -6.89
C TYR A 24 -19.22 3.14 -6.98
N VAL A 25 -19.55 2.66 -8.19
CA VAL A 25 -20.57 1.63 -8.41
C VAL A 25 -20.21 0.35 -7.66
N PHE A 26 -18.96 -0.12 -7.77
CA PHE A 26 -18.48 -1.30 -7.06
C PHE A 26 -18.57 -1.13 -5.53
N SER A 27 -18.12 -0.02 -5.02
CA SER A 27 -18.15 0.26 -3.58
C SER A 27 -19.58 0.39 -3.05
N ARG A 28 -20.45 1.14 -3.75
CA ARG A 28 -21.79 1.46 -3.27
C ARG A 28 -22.82 0.34 -3.45
N TYR A 29 -22.81 -0.29 -4.62
CA TYR A 29 -23.84 -1.27 -4.99
C TYR A 29 -23.38 -2.71 -4.85
N LEU A 30 -22.13 -3.01 -5.19
CA LEU A 30 -21.58 -4.37 -5.11
C LEU A 30 -20.90 -4.66 -3.78
N ARG A 31 -20.67 -3.63 -2.94
CA ARG A 31 -19.94 -3.73 -1.65
C ARG A 31 -18.54 -4.35 -1.82
N GLN A 32 -17.90 -4.04 -2.94
CA GLN A 32 -16.55 -4.48 -3.28
C GLN A 32 -15.57 -3.29 -3.19
N PRO A 33 -14.26 -3.52 -3.04
CA PRO A 33 -13.26 -2.45 -3.03
C PRO A 33 -13.33 -1.60 -4.28
N LYS A 34 -13.06 -0.30 -4.14
CA LYS A 34 -12.97 0.63 -5.27
C LYS A 34 -11.93 0.17 -6.30
N VAL A 35 -10.82 -0.41 -5.85
CA VAL A 35 -9.74 -0.92 -6.70
C VAL A 35 -10.23 -1.93 -7.73
N LEU A 36 -11.16 -2.81 -7.36
CA LEU A 36 -11.73 -3.77 -8.30
C LEU A 36 -12.52 -3.07 -9.40
N GLY A 37 -13.29 -2.04 -9.04
CA GLY A 37 -14.00 -1.21 -10.02
C GLY A 37 -13.06 -0.43 -10.93
N GLU A 38 -11.97 0.11 -10.41
CA GLU A 38 -10.94 0.82 -11.18
C GLU A 38 -10.24 -0.12 -12.19
N LEU A 39 -9.94 -1.35 -11.78
CA LEU A 39 -9.37 -2.38 -12.63
C LEU A 39 -10.34 -2.80 -13.74
N VAL A 40 -11.62 -3.06 -13.40
CA VAL A 40 -12.67 -3.38 -14.39
C VAL A 40 -12.91 -2.21 -15.33
N ALA A 41 -12.88 -0.97 -14.85
CA ALA A 41 -12.94 0.21 -15.69
C ALA A 41 -11.83 0.19 -16.77
N GLY A 42 -10.60 -0.11 -16.35
CA GLY A 42 -9.47 -0.27 -17.27
C GLY A 42 -9.68 -1.37 -18.31
N MET A 43 -10.23 -2.52 -17.92
CA MET A 43 -10.59 -3.60 -18.87
C MET A 43 -11.59 -3.12 -19.91
N LEU A 44 -12.62 -2.36 -19.47
CA LEU A 44 -13.68 -1.88 -20.35
C LEU A 44 -13.18 -0.83 -21.36
N ILE A 45 -12.43 0.18 -20.90
CA ILE A 45 -11.93 1.26 -21.75
C ILE A 45 -10.60 0.94 -22.43
N GLY A 46 -10.02 -0.23 -22.13
CA GLY A 46 -8.72 -0.65 -22.64
C GLY A 46 -8.71 -0.98 -24.13
N PRO A 47 -7.49 -1.20 -24.70
CA PRO A 47 -7.27 -1.44 -26.13
C PRO A 47 -7.92 -2.72 -26.65
N TYR A 48 -8.25 -3.67 -25.78
CA TYR A 48 -8.86 -4.94 -26.17
C TYR A 48 -10.41 -4.94 -26.16
N LEU A 49 -11.03 -3.84 -25.71
CA LEU A 49 -12.50 -3.67 -25.72
C LEU A 49 -12.89 -2.32 -26.33
N LEU A 50 -13.52 -1.44 -25.56
CA LEU A 50 -14.08 -0.18 -26.07
C LEU A 50 -13.03 0.81 -26.55
N GLY A 51 -11.83 0.77 -26.00
CA GLY A 51 -10.77 1.74 -26.31
C GLY A 51 -10.20 1.62 -27.72
N SER A 52 -10.34 0.46 -28.35
CA SER A 52 -9.94 0.25 -29.77
C SER A 52 -10.93 0.81 -30.78
N ILE A 53 -12.13 1.22 -30.36
CA ILE A 53 -13.16 1.76 -31.24
C ILE A 53 -12.74 3.16 -31.71
N PRO A 54 -12.67 3.42 -33.05
CA PRO A 54 -12.25 4.71 -33.54
C PRO A 54 -13.30 5.80 -33.25
N LEU A 55 -12.85 6.92 -32.70
CA LEU A 55 -13.66 8.11 -32.44
C LEU A 55 -13.60 9.07 -33.63
N GLY A 56 -14.34 8.75 -34.71
CA GLY A 56 -14.38 9.56 -35.91
C GLY A 56 -12.99 9.72 -36.54
N SER A 57 -12.57 10.95 -36.81
CA SER A 57 -11.28 11.27 -37.43
C SER A 57 -10.06 11.13 -36.51
N PHE A 58 -10.28 10.99 -35.20
CA PHE A 58 -9.19 10.88 -34.23
C PHE A 58 -8.60 9.47 -34.08
N GLY A 59 -9.26 8.46 -34.69
CA GLY A 59 -8.86 7.08 -34.46
C GLY A 59 -9.24 6.56 -33.04
N PRO A 60 -8.70 5.40 -32.64
CA PRO A 60 -8.98 4.85 -31.33
C PRO A 60 -8.31 5.67 -30.21
N LEU A 61 -9.02 5.89 -29.09
CA LEU A 61 -8.47 6.62 -27.95
C LEU A 61 -7.39 5.82 -27.22
N PHE A 62 -7.55 4.50 -27.14
CA PHE A 62 -6.55 3.57 -26.59
C PHE A 62 -6.14 2.57 -27.69
N PRO A 63 -5.24 2.98 -28.61
CA PRO A 63 -4.79 2.10 -29.67
C PRO A 63 -4.01 0.92 -29.09
N LEU A 64 -4.22 -0.27 -29.66
CA LEU A 64 -3.43 -1.44 -29.32
C LEU A 64 -2.01 -1.27 -29.87
N ILE A 65 -1.02 -1.32 -28.98
CA ILE A 65 0.40 -1.29 -29.36
C ILE A 65 0.88 -2.73 -29.46
N THR A 66 1.16 -3.16 -30.71
CA THR A 66 1.54 -4.54 -31.02
C THR A 66 3.05 -4.77 -30.97
N ASP A 67 3.84 -3.67 -31.03
CA ASP A 67 5.31 -3.74 -31.12
C ASP A 67 5.99 -3.85 -29.73
N SER A 68 5.20 -3.93 -28.67
CA SER A 68 5.71 -4.06 -27.30
C SER A 68 4.91 -5.10 -26.50
N THR A 69 5.52 -5.61 -25.43
CA THR A 69 4.85 -6.49 -24.46
C THR A 69 3.76 -5.76 -23.65
N ILE A 70 3.76 -4.42 -23.69
CA ILE A 70 2.81 -3.55 -23.00
C ILE A 70 1.84 -2.98 -24.04
N PRO A 71 0.52 -3.25 -23.93
CA PRO A 71 -0.46 -2.89 -24.96
C PRO A 71 -0.89 -1.41 -24.92
N VAL A 72 -0.32 -0.61 -24.03
CA VAL A 72 -0.59 0.83 -23.86
C VAL A 72 0.65 1.66 -24.17
N SER A 73 0.47 2.98 -24.37
CA SER A 73 1.60 3.88 -24.66
C SER A 73 2.61 3.94 -23.50
N ALA A 74 3.88 4.12 -23.81
CA ALA A 74 4.95 4.23 -22.82
C ALA A 74 4.71 5.40 -21.87
N GLU A 75 4.16 6.51 -22.36
CA GLU A 75 3.83 7.69 -21.57
C GLU A 75 2.72 7.39 -20.56
N LEU A 76 1.66 6.67 -20.96
CA LEU A 76 0.58 6.27 -20.08
C LEU A 76 1.07 5.25 -19.03
N TYR A 77 1.89 4.30 -19.46
CA TYR A 77 2.51 3.34 -18.54
C TYR A 77 3.43 4.01 -17.51
N ALA A 78 4.21 5.02 -17.91
CA ALA A 78 5.06 5.78 -17.00
C ALA A 78 4.24 6.51 -15.92
N ILE A 79 3.11 7.13 -16.30
CA ILE A 79 2.21 7.78 -15.33
C ILE A 79 1.58 6.74 -14.39
N SER A 80 1.19 5.59 -14.92
CA SER A 80 0.71 4.46 -14.13
C SER A 80 1.75 3.99 -13.09
N THR A 81 3.01 3.89 -13.49
CA THR A 81 4.12 3.52 -12.59
C THR A 81 4.28 4.52 -11.44
N LEU A 82 4.11 5.83 -11.68
CA LEU A 82 4.08 6.81 -10.59
C LEU A 82 2.95 6.54 -9.60
N GLY A 83 1.80 6.05 -10.08
CA GLY A 83 0.68 5.63 -9.22
C GLY A 83 1.03 4.45 -8.31
N SER A 84 1.74 3.45 -8.81
CA SER A 84 2.18 2.30 -8.00
C SER A 84 3.24 2.71 -6.96
N ILE A 85 4.20 3.56 -7.34
CA ILE A 85 5.21 4.11 -6.44
C ILE A 85 4.53 4.89 -5.31
N PHE A 86 3.57 5.75 -5.65
CA PHE A 86 2.81 6.50 -4.65
C PHE A 86 2.08 5.58 -3.68
N LEU A 87 1.33 4.60 -4.21
CA LEU A 87 0.55 3.65 -3.42
C LEU A 87 1.42 2.91 -2.39
N LEU A 88 2.60 2.47 -2.82
CA LEU A 88 3.49 1.72 -1.94
C LEU A 88 4.21 2.63 -0.93
N PHE A 89 4.54 3.85 -1.30
CA PHE A 89 5.06 4.85 -0.38
C PHE A 89 4.06 5.15 0.75
N ASP A 90 2.79 5.39 0.42
CA ASP A 90 1.73 5.64 1.39
C ASP A 90 1.46 4.41 2.28
N SER A 91 1.41 3.21 1.69
CA SER A 91 1.31 1.95 2.44
C SER A 91 2.49 1.74 3.40
N GLY A 92 3.69 2.17 3.01
CA GLY A 92 4.86 2.17 3.87
C GLY A 92 4.71 3.12 5.06
N LEU A 93 4.19 4.34 4.83
CA LEU A 93 3.90 5.32 5.90
C LEU A 93 2.87 4.81 6.91
N GLU A 94 1.87 4.05 6.46
CA GLU A 94 0.84 3.46 7.32
C GLU A 94 1.34 2.21 8.09
N THR A 95 2.48 1.64 7.68
CA THR A 95 3.03 0.42 8.29
C THR A 95 3.84 0.77 9.54
N ASP A 96 3.50 0.16 10.69
CA ASP A 96 4.26 0.32 11.93
C ASP A 96 5.59 -0.45 11.87
N LEU A 97 6.72 0.28 11.78
CA LEU A 97 8.06 -0.30 11.63
C LEU A 97 8.45 -1.28 12.76
N PRO A 98 8.22 -1.02 14.07
CA PRO A 98 8.49 -2.00 15.12
C PRO A 98 7.72 -3.30 14.92
N THR A 99 6.44 -3.20 14.57
CA THR A 99 5.61 -4.37 14.27
C THR A 99 6.12 -5.08 13.01
N PHE A 100 6.50 -4.33 11.97
CA PHE A 100 7.12 -4.89 10.75
C PHE A 100 8.37 -5.68 11.09
N LEU A 101 9.32 -5.11 11.83
CA LEU A 101 10.56 -5.80 12.21
C LEU A 101 10.29 -7.02 13.10
N ARG A 102 9.31 -6.95 14.00
CA ARG A 102 8.89 -8.07 14.85
C ARG A 102 8.32 -9.23 14.04
N PHE A 103 7.62 -8.96 12.94
CA PHE A 103 6.99 -9.98 12.10
C PHE A 103 7.85 -10.39 10.89
N SER A 104 8.93 -9.68 10.57
CA SER A 104 9.77 -9.96 9.38
C SER A 104 10.30 -11.40 9.33
N GLY A 105 10.78 -11.97 10.45
CA GLY A 105 11.19 -13.36 10.51
C GLY A 105 10.06 -14.35 10.22
N LYS A 106 8.82 -14.04 10.62
CA LYS A 106 7.64 -14.86 10.31
C LYS A 106 7.22 -14.69 8.86
N ALA A 107 7.28 -13.47 8.36
CA ALA A 107 7.03 -13.15 6.97
C ALA A 107 8.00 -13.88 6.02
N THR A 108 9.27 -14.03 6.43
CA THR A 108 10.26 -14.80 5.68
C THR A 108 9.82 -16.27 5.54
N VAL A 109 9.41 -16.92 6.63
CA VAL A 109 8.92 -18.31 6.59
C VAL A 109 7.68 -18.45 5.70
N VAL A 110 6.76 -17.48 5.79
CA VAL A 110 5.54 -17.43 4.97
C VAL A 110 5.87 -17.21 3.49
N GLY A 111 6.75 -16.25 3.18
CA GLY A 111 7.15 -15.91 1.80
C GLY A 111 7.87 -17.09 1.12
N PHE A 112 8.87 -17.67 1.79
CA PHE A 112 9.56 -18.85 1.25
C PHE A 112 8.61 -20.03 1.01
N GLY A 113 7.73 -20.35 1.96
CA GLY A 113 6.72 -21.38 1.79
C GLY A 113 5.79 -21.11 0.60
N GLY A 114 5.38 -19.84 0.45
CA GLY A 114 4.57 -19.37 -0.66
C GLY A 114 5.24 -19.54 -2.02
N VAL A 115 6.51 -19.11 -2.13
CA VAL A 115 7.29 -19.25 -3.38
C VAL A 115 7.51 -20.72 -3.74
N ILE A 116 8.04 -21.51 -2.81
CA ILE A 116 8.39 -22.90 -3.08
C ILE A 116 7.16 -23.71 -3.50
N LEU A 117 6.07 -23.66 -2.73
CA LEU A 117 4.90 -24.47 -3.05
C LEU A 117 4.19 -23.97 -4.31
N SER A 118 4.09 -22.66 -4.52
CA SER A 118 3.48 -22.11 -5.74
C SER A 118 4.29 -22.47 -6.99
N PHE A 119 5.63 -22.37 -6.91
CA PHE A 119 6.50 -22.78 -8.01
C PHE A 119 6.30 -24.26 -8.36
N LEU A 120 6.44 -25.14 -7.37
CA LEU A 120 6.34 -26.59 -7.58
C LEU A 120 4.96 -27.00 -8.12
N LEU A 121 3.89 -26.38 -7.66
CA LEU A 121 2.54 -26.68 -8.15
C LEU A 121 2.31 -26.13 -9.56
N GLY A 122 2.77 -24.90 -9.86
CA GLY A 122 2.66 -24.32 -11.19
C GLY A 122 3.50 -25.06 -12.23
N ASP A 123 4.73 -25.39 -11.89
CA ASP A 123 5.62 -26.20 -12.70
C ASP A 123 5.05 -27.61 -12.92
N GLY A 124 4.66 -28.29 -11.83
CA GLY A 124 4.13 -29.65 -11.89
C GLY A 124 2.83 -29.77 -12.69
N ILE A 125 1.89 -28.82 -12.57
CA ILE A 125 0.64 -28.87 -13.34
C ILE A 125 0.89 -28.62 -14.83
N THR A 126 1.86 -27.77 -15.17
CA THR A 126 2.28 -27.53 -16.54
C THR A 126 2.85 -28.80 -17.15
N TYR A 127 3.79 -29.47 -16.44
CA TYR A 127 4.32 -30.75 -16.86
C TYR A 127 3.25 -31.84 -17.04
N LEU A 128 2.24 -31.87 -16.17
CA LEU A 128 1.21 -32.91 -16.20
C LEU A 128 0.15 -32.71 -17.29
N LEU A 129 -0.18 -31.46 -17.62
CA LEU A 129 -1.30 -31.15 -18.51
C LEU A 129 -0.88 -30.69 -19.91
N CYS A 130 0.36 -30.23 -20.09
CA CYS A 130 0.86 -29.83 -21.39
C CYS A 130 1.60 -31.00 -22.06
N SER A 131 1.04 -31.51 -23.16
CA SER A 131 1.58 -32.67 -23.88
C SER A 131 2.97 -32.42 -24.46
N ASP A 132 3.30 -31.16 -24.74
CA ASP A 132 4.55 -30.75 -25.36
C ASP A 132 5.69 -30.55 -24.35
N VAL A 133 5.35 -30.57 -23.04
CA VAL A 133 6.31 -30.41 -21.93
C VAL A 133 6.71 -31.79 -21.40
N HIS A 134 7.92 -32.20 -21.67
CA HIS A 134 8.42 -33.57 -21.37
C HIS A 134 9.25 -33.64 -20.08
N SER A 135 9.53 -32.51 -19.43
CA SER A 135 10.35 -32.44 -18.22
C SER A 135 9.88 -31.34 -17.30
N VAL A 136 10.00 -31.52 -16.00
CA VAL A 136 9.83 -30.43 -14.99
C VAL A 136 10.92 -29.36 -15.11
N LEU A 137 12.03 -29.64 -15.77
CA LEU A 137 13.09 -28.67 -16.06
C LEU A 137 12.88 -27.94 -17.39
N ALA A 138 11.82 -28.30 -18.15
CA ALA A 138 11.50 -27.58 -19.39
C ALA A 138 11.26 -26.10 -19.12
N PRO A 139 11.77 -25.21 -19.98
CA PRO A 139 11.61 -23.76 -19.82
C PRO A 139 10.16 -23.34 -19.61
N GLU A 140 9.22 -23.90 -20.34
CA GLU A 140 7.79 -23.62 -20.27
C GLU A 140 7.22 -23.91 -18.87
N ALA A 141 7.56 -25.07 -18.29
CA ALA A 141 7.10 -25.46 -16.97
C ALA A 141 7.70 -24.53 -15.89
N MET A 142 9.01 -24.29 -15.94
CA MET A 142 9.69 -23.43 -14.98
C MET A 142 9.22 -21.97 -15.04
N PHE A 143 8.99 -21.41 -16.25
CA PHE A 143 8.45 -20.05 -16.39
C PHE A 143 7.03 -19.95 -15.82
N LEU A 144 6.14 -20.90 -16.12
CA LEU A 144 4.80 -20.92 -15.55
C LEU A 144 4.84 -21.18 -14.03
N GLY A 145 5.74 -22.02 -13.55
CA GLY A 145 6.02 -22.15 -12.12
C GLY A 145 6.39 -20.82 -11.49
N THR A 146 7.28 -20.04 -12.12
CA THR A 146 7.65 -18.69 -11.66
C THR A 146 6.48 -17.70 -11.73
N VAL A 147 5.64 -17.75 -12.77
CA VAL A 147 4.38 -16.99 -12.86
C VAL A 147 3.49 -17.26 -11.63
N CYS A 148 3.45 -18.51 -11.14
CA CYS A 148 2.71 -18.85 -9.93
C CYS A 148 3.27 -18.24 -8.65
N THR A 149 4.53 -17.81 -8.61
CA THR A 149 5.12 -17.23 -7.39
C THR A 149 4.79 -15.74 -7.22
N ALA A 150 4.62 -15.01 -8.30
CA ALA A 150 4.42 -13.55 -8.24
C ALA A 150 3.18 -13.14 -7.44
N THR A 151 3.31 -12.14 -6.57
CA THR A 151 2.21 -11.57 -5.77
C THR A 151 2.12 -10.06 -6.04
N SER A 152 0.91 -9.50 -6.19
CA SER A 152 0.74 -8.06 -6.31
C SER A 152 0.65 -7.40 -4.94
N ILE A 153 1.72 -6.72 -4.54
CA ILE A 153 1.73 -5.91 -3.31
C ILE A 153 0.71 -4.78 -3.42
N GLY A 154 0.61 -4.13 -4.59
CA GLY A 154 -0.26 -2.97 -4.81
C GLY A 154 -1.73 -3.25 -4.56
N ILE A 155 -2.28 -4.35 -5.13
CA ILE A 155 -3.68 -4.74 -4.92
C ILE A 155 -3.92 -5.07 -3.44
N THR A 156 -3.03 -5.85 -2.83
CA THR A 156 -3.13 -6.25 -1.42
C THR A 156 -3.05 -5.06 -0.48
N ALA A 157 -2.07 -4.16 -0.68
CA ALA A 157 -1.89 -2.94 0.09
C ALA A 157 -3.14 -2.05 0.04
N ARG A 158 -3.68 -1.85 -1.16
CA ARG A 158 -4.90 -1.06 -1.36
C ARG A 158 -6.10 -1.62 -0.59
N ILE A 159 -6.33 -2.94 -0.67
CA ILE A 159 -7.45 -3.59 0.03
C ILE A 159 -7.26 -3.52 1.55
N LEU A 160 -6.06 -3.80 2.04
CA LEU A 160 -5.75 -3.72 3.47
C LEU A 160 -5.85 -2.28 4.00
N GLY A 161 -5.46 -1.27 3.21
CA GLY A 161 -5.63 0.14 3.52
C GLY A 161 -7.10 0.54 3.58
N GLU A 162 -7.90 0.28 2.52
CA GLU A 162 -9.33 0.57 2.49
C GLU A 162 -10.11 -0.11 3.63
N THR A 163 -9.67 -1.30 4.06
CA THR A 163 -10.27 -2.04 5.17
C THR A 163 -9.67 -1.74 6.54
N LYS A 164 -8.69 -0.82 6.60
CA LYS A 164 -7.93 -0.45 7.83
C LYS A 164 -7.29 -1.67 8.52
N LYS A 165 -6.73 -2.61 7.73
CA LYS A 165 -6.14 -3.87 8.21
C LYS A 165 -4.62 -3.97 8.03
N ILE A 166 -3.97 -2.98 7.40
CA ILE A 166 -2.51 -2.94 7.21
C ILE A 166 -1.74 -3.11 8.53
N GLY A 167 -2.13 -2.40 9.60
CA GLY A 167 -1.48 -2.46 10.90
C GLY A 167 -1.79 -3.70 11.75
N THR A 168 -2.61 -4.64 11.27
CA THR A 168 -2.86 -5.89 11.99
C THR A 168 -1.66 -6.85 11.85
N PRO A 169 -1.46 -7.81 12.79
CA PRO A 169 -0.40 -8.81 12.68
C PRO A 169 -0.38 -9.54 11.35
N GLU A 170 -1.58 -9.90 10.87
CA GLU A 170 -1.75 -10.55 9.56
C GLU A 170 -1.41 -9.58 8.43
N GLY A 171 -1.91 -8.34 8.46
CA GLY A 171 -1.64 -7.34 7.43
C GLY A 171 -0.15 -7.02 7.30
N VAL A 172 0.53 -6.76 8.42
CA VAL A 172 1.98 -6.54 8.45
C VAL A 172 2.76 -7.77 7.95
N THR A 173 2.33 -8.98 8.33
CA THR A 173 2.97 -10.22 7.86
C THR A 173 2.79 -10.41 6.36
N ILE A 174 1.59 -10.11 5.82
CA ILE A 174 1.30 -10.17 4.38
C ILE A 174 2.20 -9.18 3.62
N MET A 175 2.25 -7.92 4.05
CA MET A 175 3.05 -6.89 3.40
C MET A 175 4.54 -7.23 3.40
N ALA A 176 5.07 -7.66 4.55
CA ALA A 176 6.46 -8.07 4.66
C ALA A 176 6.77 -9.34 3.84
N ALA A 177 5.86 -10.31 3.83
CA ALA A 177 6.01 -11.52 3.02
C ALA A 177 5.98 -11.21 1.51
N ALA A 178 5.10 -10.30 1.08
CA ALA A 178 4.99 -9.91 -0.32
C ALA A 178 6.24 -9.18 -0.83
N VAL A 179 6.83 -8.27 -0.02
CA VAL A 179 8.12 -7.63 -0.36
C VAL A 179 9.24 -8.66 -0.50
N LEU A 180 9.30 -9.64 0.40
CA LEU A 180 10.29 -10.72 0.31
C LEU A 180 10.02 -11.65 -0.89
N ASP A 181 8.76 -11.91 -1.20
CA ASP A 181 8.31 -12.68 -2.35
C ASP A 181 8.84 -12.09 -3.67
N ASP A 182 8.77 -10.77 -3.84
CA ASP A 182 9.30 -10.08 -5.01
C ASP A 182 10.83 -10.30 -5.17
N VAL A 183 11.58 -10.14 -4.07
CA VAL A 183 13.03 -10.38 -4.09
C VAL A 183 13.35 -11.84 -4.47
N ILE A 184 12.66 -12.81 -3.85
CA ILE A 184 12.87 -14.23 -4.12
C ILE A 184 12.46 -14.58 -5.55
N SER A 185 11.35 -14.00 -6.05
CA SER A 185 10.86 -14.24 -7.42
C SER A 185 11.85 -13.75 -8.48
N ILE A 186 12.54 -12.62 -8.27
CA ILE A 186 13.60 -12.13 -9.16
C ILE A 186 14.78 -13.08 -9.19
N VAL A 187 15.19 -13.60 -8.04
CA VAL A 187 16.26 -14.61 -7.95
C VAL A 187 15.85 -15.88 -8.69
N LEU A 188 14.62 -16.35 -8.46
CA LEU A 188 14.07 -17.52 -9.12
C LEU A 188 13.99 -17.34 -10.64
N LEU A 189 13.51 -16.19 -11.10
CA LEU A 189 13.48 -15.84 -12.52
C LEU A 189 14.87 -15.89 -13.14
N SER A 190 15.89 -15.38 -12.44
CA SER A 190 17.28 -15.45 -12.92
C SER A 190 17.78 -16.89 -13.06
N VAL A 191 17.38 -17.79 -12.17
CA VAL A 191 17.67 -19.23 -12.27
C VAL A 191 16.99 -19.82 -13.51
N VAL A 192 15.69 -19.54 -13.67
CA VAL A 192 14.87 -20.08 -14.77
C VAL A 192 15.39 -19.60 -16.14
N VAL A 193 15.70 -18.31 -16.27
CA VAL A 193 16.34 -17.77 -17.49
C VAL A 193 17.69 -18.44 -17.76
N GLY A 194 18.49 -18.67 -16.71
CA GLY A 194 19.77 -19.37 -16.83
C GLY A 194 19.62 -20.81 -17.31
N VAL A 195 18.65 -21.56 -16.77
CA VAL A 195 18.35 -22.94 -17.21
C VAL A 195 17.84 -22.96 -18.65
N ALA A 196 16.87 -22.08 -18.98
CA ALA A 196 16.31 -21.97 -20.33
C ALA A 196 17.40 -21.66 -21.37
N SER A 197 18.33 -20.75 -21.05
CA SER A 197 19.43 -20.41 -21.97
C SER A 197 20.38 -21.58 -22.26
N VAL A 198 20.60 -22.46 -21.27
CA VAL A 198 21.42 -23.68 -21.44
C VAL A 198 20.68 -24.69 -22.30
N GLU A 199 19.40 -24.90 -22.12
CA GLU A 199 18.59 -25.83 -22.88
C GLU A 199 18.46 -25.41 -24.35
N MET A 200 18.27 -24.09 -24.62
CA MET A 200 18.11 -23.55 -25.97
C MET A 200 19.45 -23.43 -26.74
N ASN A 201 20.53 -23.03 -26.09
CA ASN A 201 21.79 -22.69 -26.77
C ASN A 201 22.95 -23.62 -26.45
N GLY A 202 22.77 -24.56 -25.55
CA GLY A 202 23.87 -25.37 -24.98
C GLY A 202 24.74 -24.55 -24.03
N GLY A 203 25.52 -25.22 -23.21
CA GLY A 203 26.46 -24.58 -22.27
C GLY A 203 26.27 -25.05 -20.83
N ALA A 204 26.84 -24.31 -19.88
CA ALA A 204 26.71 -24.61 -18.45
C ALA A 204 26.00 -23.42 -17.73
N ILE A 205 25.20 -23.75 -16.74
CA ILE A 205 24.55 -22.74 -15.89
C ILE A 205 25.63 -21.92 -15.17
N GLN A 206 25.56 -20.60 -15.34
CA GLN A 206 26.49 -19.67 -14.69
C GLN A 206 26.01 -19.31 -13.28
N TRP A 207 26.19 -20.21 -12.33
CA TRP A 207 25.81 -20.02 -10.92
C TRP A 207 26.38 -18.74 -10.28
N SER A 208 27.56 -18.29 -10.76
CA SER A 208 28.16 -17.03 -10.30
C SER A 208 27.34 -15.82 -10.66
N VAL A 209 26.72 -15.78 -11.85
CA VAL A 209 25.84 -14.70 -12.30
C VAL A 209 24.56 -14.67 -11.46
N ILE A 210 23.91 -15.83 -11.31
CA ILE A 210 22.70 -15.99 -10.50
C ILE A 210 22.99 -15.57 -9.05
N GLY A 211 24.07 -16.06 -8.46
CA GLY A 211 24.50 -15.70 -7.11
C GLY A 211 24.76 -14.19 -6.96
N SER A 212 25.37 -13.56 -7.97
CA SER A 212 25.63 -12.11 -7.93
C SER A 212 24.33 -11.28 -7.98
N VAL A 213 23.32 -11.70 -8.76
CA VAL A 213 22.00 -11.05 -8.80
C VAL A 213 21.31 -11.17 -7.44
N ALA A 214 21.30 -12.39 -6.86
CA ALA A 214 20.69 -12.63 -5.55
C ALA A 214 21.36 -11.79 -4.44
N VAL A 215 22.69 -11.81 -4.38
CA VAL A 215 23.45 -11.04 -3.38
C VAL A 215 23.23 -9.54 -3.56
N ARG A 216 23.22 -9.03 -4.78
CA ARG A 216 22.98 -7.62 -5.07
C ARG A 216 21.59 -7.17 -4.63
N ALA A 217 20.56 -7.96 -4.97
CA ALA A 217 19.18 -7.66 -4.60
C ALA A 217 18.98 -7.63 -3.08
N ILE A 218 19.46 -8.65 -2.38
CA ILE A 218 19.36 -8.75 -0.91
C ILE A 218 20.19 -7.65 -0.23
N ALA A 219 21.42 -7.42 -0.69
CA ALA A 219 22.31 -6.40 -0.12
C ALA A 219 21.73 -5.00 -0.30
N PHE A 220 21.20 -4.68 -1.49
CA PHE A 220 20.54 -3.41 -1.75
C PHE A 220 19.32 -3.22 -0.83
N TRP A 221 18.44 -4.22 -0.74
CA TRP A 221 17.26 -4.17 0.11
C TRP A 221 17.61 -3.94 1.58
N LEU A 222 18.58 -4.70 2.12
CA LEU A 222 19.05 -4.54 3.50
C LEU A 222 19.71 -3.18 3.71
N ALA A 223 20.55 -2.72 2.76
CA ALA A 223 21.21 -1.42 2.86
C ALA A 223 20.18 -0.27 2.90
N CYS A 224 19.16 -0.31 2.03
CA CYS A 224 18.09 0.69 2.02
C CYS A 224 17.28 0.67 3.31
N MET A 225 16.95 -0.52 3.84
CA MET A 225 16.23 -0.66 5.11
C MET A 225 17.03 -0.08 6.28
N VAL A 226 18.30 -0.46 6.42
CA VAL A 226 19.17 0.02 7.50
C VAL A 226 19.43 1.52 7.35
N ALA A 227 19.75 1.99 6.14
CA ALA A 227 19.97 3.41 5.87
C ALA A 227 18.69 4.23 6.17
N GLY A 228 17.52 3.73 5.77
CA GLY A 228 16.24 4.38 6.04
C GLY A 228 15.98 4.54 7.53
N ILE A 229 16.15 3.48 8.32
CA ILE A 229 15.96 3.52 9.78
C ILE A 229 16.92 4.51 10.45
N ILE A 230 18.18 4.57 10.01
CA ILE A 230 19.18 5.48 10.60
C ILE A 230 18.95 6.93 10.17
N ILE A 231 18.64 7.16 8.89
CA ILE A 231 18.57 8.51 8.31
C ILE A 231 17.25 9.22 8.62
N ALA A 232 16.13 8.48 8.69
CA ALA A 232 14.79 9.07 8.85
C ALA A 232 14.67 10.04 10.05
N PRO A 233 15.18 9.75 11.26
CA PRO A 233 15.12 10.69 12.37
C PRO A 233 15.91 11.98 12.13
N PHE A 234 17.11 11.87 11.51
CA PHE A 234 17.94 13.04 11.18
C PHE A 234 17.30 13.88 10.08
N TYR A 235 16.77 13.23 9.06
CA TYR A 235 16.01 13.88 7.99
C TYR A 235 14.84 14.67 8.57
N THR A 236 14.00 14.06 9.38
CA THR A 236 12.83 14.69 9.98
C THR A 236 13.23 15.88 10.85
N LYS A 237 14.26 15.75 11.71
CA LYS A 237 14.76 16.83 12.53
C LYS A 237 15.30 18.01 11.70
N GLY A 238 15.99 17.72 10.59
CA GLY A 238 16.47 18.73 9.64
C GLY A 238 15.32 19.47 8.93
N MET A 239 14.33 18.71 8.47
CA MET A 239 13.20 19.25 7.71
C MET A 239 12.25 20.10 8.57
N LYS A 240 12.09 19.80 9.85
CA LYS A 240 11.29 20.61 10.79
C LYS A 240 11.76 22.07 10.88
N ARG A 241 13.03 22.35 10.61
CA ARG A 241 13.56 23.73 10.59
C ARG A 241 12.88 24.63 9.55
N PHE A 242 12.32 24.04 8.50
CA PHE A 242 11.64 24.81 7.45
C PHE A 242 10.20 25.19 7.82
N HIS A 243 9.62 24.66 8.89
CA HIS A 243 8.25 24.94 9.38
C HIS A 243 7.17 24.84 8.28
N SER A 244 7.41 24.04 7.25
CA SER A 244 6.54 23.90 6.08
C SER A 244 6.21 22.42 5.84
N LEU A 245 5.04 21.99 6.28
CA LEU A 245 4.54 20.63 6.04
C LEU A 245 4.41 20.29 4.54
N PRO A 246 3.97 21.21 3.64
CA PRO A 246 3.97 20.94 2.21
C PRO A 246 5.36 20.55 1.71
N LEU A 247 6.38 21.34 2.04
CA LEU A 247 7.77 21.08 1.60
C LEU A 247 8.28 19.72 2.11
N ILE A 248 7.97 19.37 3.37
CA ILE A 248 8.37 18.07 3.94
C ILE A 248 7.73 16.93 3.15
N SER A 249 6.43 17.03 2.81
CA SER A 249 5.71 15.98 2.08
C SER A 249 6.25 15.81 0.66
N GLU A 250 6.48 16.90 -0.05
CA GLU A 250 7.00 16.89 -1.42
C GLU A 250 8.42 16.32 -1.49
N ILE A 251 9.32 16.74 -0.58
CA ILE A 251 10.69 16.21 -0.54
C ILE A 251 10.68 14.73 -0.13
N SER A 252 9.83 14.32 0.81
CA SER A 252 9.72 12.91 1.21
C SER A 252 9.28 12.02 0.05
N PHE A 253 8.31 12.47 -0.75
CA PHE A 253 7.90 11.76 -1.96
C PHE A 253 8.99 11.80 -3.04
N GLY A 254 9.72 12.92 -3.20
CA GLY A 254 10.88 13.01 -4.06
C GLY A 254 11.98 11.98 -3.72
N ILE A 255 12.23 11.77 -2.43
CA ILE A 255 13.15 10.71 -1.96
C ILE A 255 12.61 9.32 -2.31
N ALA A 256 11.31 9.10 -2.16
CA ALA A 256 10.68 7.83 -2.55
C ALA A 256 10.85 7.54 -4.05
N LEU A 257 10.70 8.56 -4.91
CA LEU A 257 10.94 8.43 -6.35
C LEU A 257 12.41 8.12 -6.68
N LEU A 258 13.36 8.78 -6.01
CA LEU A 258 14.79 8.51 -6.18
C LEU A 258 15.13 7.07 -5.77
N LEU A 259 14.64 6.63 -4.60
CA LEU A 259 14.92 5.29 -4.11
C LEU A 259 14.21 4.22 -4.95
N ALA A 260 13.04 4.51 -5.50
CA ALA A 260 12.38 3.66 -6.49
C ALA A 260 13.26 3.48 -7.74
N GLY A 261 13.81 4.56 -8.29
CA GLY A 261 14.72 4.51 -9.42
C GLY A 261 16.01 3.72 -9.13
N PHE A 262 16.60 3.91 -7.94
CA PHE A 262 17.77 3.12 -7.52
C PHE A 262 17.44 1.64 -7.32
N SER A 263 16.24 1.32 -6.85
CA SER A 263 15.79 -0.08 -6.75
C SER A 263 15.76 -0.77 -8.11
N GLU A 264 15.22 -0.09 -9.13
CA GLU A 264 15.20 -0.60 -10.51
C GLU A 264 16.62 -0.79 -11.07
N MET A 265 17.52 0.16 -10.83
CA MET A 265 18.94 0.02 -11.21
C MET A 265 19.63 -1.17 -10.52
N ALA A 266 19.17 -1.54 -9.33
CA ALA A 266 19.68 -2.71 -8.60
C ALA A 266 19.03 -4.02 -9.04
N GLY A 267 18.04 -3.96 -9.97
CA GLY A 267 17.28 -5.12 -10.46
C GLY A 267 16.12 -5.51 -9.55
N LEU A 268 15.64 -4.60 -8.71
CA LEU A 268 14.45 -4.76 -7.88
C LEU A 268 13.31 -3.89 -8.42
N ALA A 269 12.06 -4.30 -8.16
CA ALA A 269 10.92 -3.47 -8.55
C ALA A 269 10.95 -2.08 -7.88
N MET A 270 10.61 -1.02 -8.64
CA MET A 270 10.58 0.37 -8.16
C MET A 270 9.74 0.55 -6.89
N ILE A 271 8.64 -0.20 -6.80
CA ILE A 271 7.71 -0.15 -5.67
C ILE A 271 8.37 -0.50 -4.33
N ILE A 272 9.41 -1.34 -4.33
CA ILE A 272 10.15 -1.74 -3.11
C ILE A 272 10.87 -0.54 -2.50
N GLY A 273 11.55 0.28 -3.31
CA GLY A 273 12.23 1.48 -2.83
C GLY A 273 11.24 2.51 -2.26
N ALA A 274 10.10 2.68 -2.90
CA ALA A 274 9.03 3.53 -2.42
C ALA A 274 8.47 3.06 -1.06
N TYR A 275 8.17 1.76 -0.94
CA TYR A 275 7.67 1.16 0.31
C TYR A 275 8.68 1.31 1.46
N ILE A 276 9.98 1.02 1.22
CA ILE A 276 11.03 1.18 2.23
C ILE A 276 11.13 2.63 2.70
N THR A 277 11.02 3.61 1.78
CA THR A 277 11.05 5.03 2.15
C THR A 277 9.87 5.38 3.05
N GLY A 278 8.66 4.98 2.69
CA GLY A 278 7.47 5.17 3.52
C GLY A 278 7.61 4.50 4.90
N LEU A 279 8.06 3.24 4.94
CA LEU A 279 8.28 2.47 6.15
C LEU A 279 9.36 3.11 7.07
N ALA A 280 10.44 3.64 6.51
CA ALA A 280 11.46 4.35 7.26
C ALA A 280 10.91 5.63 7.92
N LEU A 281 10.05 6.36 7.19
CA LEU A 281 9.41 7.58 7.69
C LEU A 281 8.24 7.29 8.64
N SER A 282 7.66 6.09 8.65
CA SER A 282 6.48 5.75 9.46
C SER A 282 6.66 5.94 10.96
N GLN A 283 7.91 5.88 11.45
CA GLN A 283 8.26 6.12 12.85
C GLN A 283 8.41 7.59 13.21
N THR A 284 8.38 8.46 12.21
CA THR A 284 8.54 9.89 12.44
C THR A 284 7.19 10.53 12.76
N ASP A 285 7.23 11.60 13.53
CA ASP A 285 6.04 12.37 13.91
C ASP A 285 5.37 13.09 12.72
N VAL A 286 6.07 13.22 11.59
CA VAL A 286 5.53 13.82 10.35
C VAL A 286 4.83 12.80 9.43
N ALA A 287 4.92 11.49 9.70
CA ALA A 287 4.41 10.44 8.81
C ALA A 287 2.92 10.63 8.46
N HIS A 288 2.07 10.83 9.47
CA HIS A 288 0.65 11.05 9.27
C HIS A 288 0.35 12.33 8.48
N SER A 289 1.09 13.41 8.76
CA SER A 289 0.93 14.68 8.03
C SER A 289 1.36 14.56 6.57
N ILE A 290 2.38 13.76 6.27
CA ILE A 290 2.80 13.45 4.90
C ILE A 290 1.69 12.67 4.20
N SER A 291 1.20 11.56 4.76
CA SER A 291 0.14 10.72 4.18
C SER A 291 -1.12 11.54 3.89
N THR A 292 -1.63 12.29 4.88
CA THR A 292 -2.84 13.12 4.73
C THR A 292 -2.70 14.15 3.59
N ARG A 293 -1.56 14.84 3.50
CA ARG A 293 -1.35 15.84 2.45
C ARG A 293 -1.18 15.22 1.06
N MET A 294 -0.55 14.07 0.99
CA MET A 294 -0.32 13.37 -0.26
C MET A 294 -1.54 12.59 -0.75
N GLN A 295 -2.58 12.44 0.07
CA GLN A 295 -3.79 11.69 -0.29
C GLN A 295 -4.43 12.17 -1.60
N SER A 296 -4.53 13.48 -1.83
CA SER A 296 -5.09 14.04 -3.07
C SER A 296 -4.27 13.66 -4.31
N VAL A 297 -2.94 13.56 -4.18
CA VAL A 297 -2.04 13.10 -5.24
C VAL A 297 -2.30 11.62 -5.54
N GLY A 298 -2.46 10.81 -4.49
CA GLY A 298 -2.82 9.40 -4.61
C GLY A 298 -4.18 9.19 -5.28
N GLU A 299 -5.17 10.01 -4.94
CA GLU A 299 -6.50 9.95 -5.55
C GLU A 299 -6.49 10.21 -7.07
N PHE A 300 -5.45 10.85 -7.59
CA PHE A 300 -5.24 11.02 -9.03
C PHE A 300 -4.48 9.83 -9.63
N PHE A 301 -3.30 9.49 -9.10
CA PHE A 301 -2.39 8.53 -9.75
C PHE A 301 -2.78 7.07 -9.55
N VAL A 302 -3.32 6.70 -8.38
CA VAL A 302 -3.64 5.31 -8.05
C VAL A 302 -4.74 4.71 -8.93
N PRO A 303 -5.85 5.40 -9.25
CA PRO A 303 -6.82 4.90 -10.21
C PRO A 303 -6.25 4.72 -11.63
N VAL A 304 -5.31 5.58 -12.05
CA VAL A 304 -4.61 5.41 -13.34
C VAL A 304 -3.80 4.12 -13.35
N PHE A 305 -3.10 3.82 -12.25
CA PHE A 305 -2.36 2.56 -12.12
C PHE A 305 -3.27 1.35 -12.28
N PHE A 306 -4.37 1.27 -11.53
CA PHE A 306 -5.27 0.11 -11.61
C PHE A 306 -6.00 0.02 -12.96
N ALA A 307 -6.38 1.14 -13.56
CA ALA A 307 -6.98 1.14 -14.88
C ALA A 307 -6.00 0.62 -15.94
N VAL A 308 -4.74 1.06 -15.94
CA VAL A 308 -3.72 0.58 -16.86
C VAL A 308 -3.45 -0.90 -16.66
N MET A 309 -3.43 -1.39 -15.40
CA MET A 309 -3.35 -2.83 -15.13
C MET A 309 -4.53 -3.60 -15.74
N GLY A 310 -5.75 -3.05 -15.67
CA GLY A 310 -6.92 -3.62 -16.33
C GLY A 310 -6.80 -3.63 -17.86
N MET A 311 -6.22 -2.59 -18.47
CA MET A 311 -6.00 -2.49 -19.90
C MET A 311 -5.04 -3.55 -20.47
N MET A 312 -4.20 -4.15 -19.64
CA MET A 312 -3.27 -5.20 -20.07
C MET A 312 -3.95 -6.54 -20.37
N VAL A 313 -5.22 -6.70 -20.01
CA VAL A 313 -5.96 -7.96 -20.17
C VAL A 313 -6.37 -8.15 -21.64
N ASN A 314 -5.79 -9.16 -22.31
CA ASN A 314 -6.13 -9.55 -23.67
C ASN A 314 -7.15 -10.70 -23.68
N PHE A 315 -8.41 -10.37 -24.00
CA PHE A 315 -9.51 -11.34 -24.02
C PHE A 315 -9.43 -12.34 -25.18
N ASP A 316 -8.80 -11.98 -26.30
CA ASP A 316 -8.70 -12.87 -27.46
C ASP A 316 -7.65 -13.95 -27.26
N ALA A 317 -6.53 -13.62 -26.63
CA ALA A 317 -5.50 -14.61 -26.26
C ALA A 317 -6.00 -15.64 -25.23
N LEU A 318 -7.07 -15.33 -24.50
CA LEU A 318 -7.63 -16.23 -23.51
C LEU A 318 -8.47 -17.36 -24.10
N LYS A 319 -9.02 -17.20 -25.30
CA LYS A 319 -9.99 -18.16 -25.87
C LYS A 319 -9.37 -19.54 -26.14
N SER A 320 -8.13 -19.58 -26.66
CA SER A 320 -7.43 -20.81 -27.03
C SER A 320 -6.99 -21.66 -25.84
N VAL A 321 -6.64 -21.02 -24.72
CA VAL A 321 -6.05 -21.66 -23.54
C VAL A 321 -6.99 -21.68 -22.33
N PHE A 322 -8.26 -21.31 -22.50
CA PHE A 322 -9.19 -21.04 -21.41
C PHE A 322 -9.28 -22.17 -20.37
N GLY A 323 -9.43 -23.42 -20.85
CA GLY A 323 -9.57 -24.58 -19.97
C GLY A 323 -8.32 -24.82 -19.10
N PHE A 324 -7.14 -24.85 -19.73
CA PHE A 324 -5.88 -25.00 -19.03
C PHE A 324 -5.61 -23.82 -18.11
N ALA A 325 -5.79 -22.60 -18.58
CA ALA A 325 -5.56 -21.38 -17.81
C ALA A 325 -6.45 -21.30 -16.57
N LEU A 326 -7.69 -21.77 -16.62
CA LEU A 326 -8.58 -21.81 -15.46
C LEU A 326 -8.09 -22.82 -14.40
N ILE A 327 -7.72 -24.04 -14.83
CA ILE A 327 -7.15 -25.06 -13.93
C ILE A 327 -5.82 -24.55 -13.33
N PHE A 328 -4.96 -23.96 -14.16
CA PHE A 328 -3.70 -23.38 -13.74
C PHE A 328 -3.90 -22.25 -12.71
N SER A 329 -4.87 -21.36 -12.94
CA SER A 329 -5.22 -20.28 -11.99
C SER A 329 -5.68 -20.84 -10.65
N LEU A 330 -6.49 -21.91 -10.65
CA LEU A 330 -6.94 -22.58 -9.42
C LEU A 330 -5.75 -23.19 -8.65
N ILE A 331 -4.85 -23.86 -9.35
CA ILE A 331 -3.62 -24.43 -8.76
C ILE A 331 -2.71 -23.32 -8.21
N ALA A 332 -2.58 -22.23 -8.95
CA ALA A 332 -1.83 -21.06 -8.48
C ALA A 332 -2.41 -20.46 -7.19
N PHE A 333 -3.74 -20.44 -7.05
CA PHE A 333 -4.42 -20.02 -5.80
C PHE A 333 -4.13 -21.00 -4.67
N LEU A 334 -4.28 -22.30 -4.91
CA LEU A 334 -3.98 -23.33 -3.91
C LEU A 334 -2.50 -23.25 -3.48
N GLY A 335 -1.60 -23.02 -4.42
CA GLY A 335 -0.17 -22.86 -4.15
C GLY A 335 0.11 -21.72 -3.16
N LYS A 336 -0.45 -20.55 -3.39
CA LYS A 336 -0.30 -19.41 -2.47
C LYS A 336 -1.07 -19.59 -1.16
N LEU A 337 -2.32 -20.02 -1.23
CA LEU A 337 -3.15 -20.22 -0.04
C LEU A 337 -2.51 -21.21 0.94
N LEU A 338 -2.06 -22.35 0.44
CA LEU A 338 -1.41 -23.39 1.24
C LEU A 338 0.04 -23.04 1.54
N GLY A 339 0.80 -22.56 0.53
CA GLY A 339 2.21 -22.24 0.67
C GLY A 339 2.51 -21.08 1.62
N CYS A 340 1.59 -20.12 1.77
CA CYS A 340 1.69 -19.06 2.77
C CYS A 340 0.91 -19.41 4.05
N GLY A 341 -0.28 -19.99 3.90
CA GLY A 341 -1.15 -20.29 5.03
C GLY A 341 -0.60 -21.36 5.97
N LEU A 342 -0.13 -22.52 5.47
CA LEU A 342 0.40 -23.59 6.32
C LEU A 342 1.65 -23.15 7.12
N PRO A 343 2.67 -22.52 6.51
CA PRO A 343 3.82 -22.04 7.28
C PRO A 343 3.43 -20.98 8.32
N SER A 344 2.38 -20.18 8.08
CA SER A 344 1.92 -19.21 9.06
C SER A 344 1.44 -19.85 10.37
N LEU A 345 0.90 -21.08 10.31
CA LEU A 345 0.53 -21.85 11.51
C LEU A 345 1.74 -22.19 12.39
N LEU A 346 2.91 -22.40 11.78
CA LEU A 346 4.16 -22.70 12.49
C LEU A 346 4.72 -21.47 13.20
N VAL A 347 4.46 -20.28 12.66
CA VAL A 347 4.98 -19.02 13.21
C VAL A 347 4.03 -18.28 14.13
N GLY A 348 2.99 -18.98 14.62
CA GLY A 348 2.13 -18.52 15.71
C GLY A 348 0.79 -17.93 15.29
N PHE A 349 0.35 -18.13 14.05
CA PHE A 349 -1.02 -17.83 13.64
C PHE A 349 -1.94 -19.03 13.87
N ASN A 350 -3.23 -18.80 14.00
CA ASN A 350 -4.28 -19.82 14.01
C ASN A 350 -4.82 -20.02 12.58
N LEU A 351 -5.78 -20.91 12.41
CA LEU A 351 -6.34 -21.21 11.09
C LEU A 351 -6.97 -19.96 10.42
N ARG A 352 -7.58 -19.06 11.20
CA ARG A 352 -8.13 -17.80 10.69
C ARG A 352 -7.01 -16.88 10.19
N GLY A 353 -5.92 -16.74 10.95
CA GLY A 353 -4.74 -16.01 10.53
C GLY A 353 -4.08 -16.61 9.29
N ALA A 354 -4.01 -17.95 9.22
CA ALA A 354 -3.49 -18.67 8.06
C ALA A 354 -4.32 -18.39 6.78
N LEU A 355 -5.64 -18.40 6.90
CA LEU A 355 -6.54 -18.05 5.78
C LEU A 355 -6.37 -16.58 5.35
N ARG A 356 -6.28 -15.64 6.30
CA ARG A 356 -6.03 -14.22 6.00
C ARG A 356 -4.70 -14.00 5.29
N ILE A 357 -3.64 -14.63 5.78
CA ILE A 357 -2.31 -14.54 5.17
C ILE A 357 -2.31 -15.19 3.79
N GLY A 358 -2.83 -16.40 3.66
CA GLY A 358 -2.91 -17.09 2.37
C GLY A 358 -3.74 -16.31 1.34
N THR A 359 -4.92 -15.78 1.71
CA THR A 359 -5.74 -14.96 0.81
C THR A 359 -5.10 -13.61 0.49
N GLY A 360 -4.36 -13.02 1.43
CA GLY A 360 -3.62 -11.78 1.20
C GLY A 360 -2.48 -11.90 0.19
N MET A 361 -1.99 -13.11 -0.05
CA MET A 361 -0.93 -13.41 -1.02
C MET A 361 -1.46 -13.92 -2.38
N LEU A 362 -2.80 -13.91 -2.58
CA LEU A 362 -3.42 -14.35 -3.85
C LEU A 362 -3.35 -13.31 -4.97
N PRO A 363 -3.48 -11.99 -4.73
CA PRO A 363 -3.52 -11.01 -5.82
C PRO A 363 -2.28 -11.09 -6.71
N ARG A 364 -2.49 -10.94 -8.03
CA ARG A 364 -1.42 -10.95 -9.03
C ARG A 364 -1.47 -9.67 -9.84
N GLY A 365 -0.30 -9.19 -10.29
CA GLY A 365 -0.18 -7.92 -10.99
C GLY A 365 0.91 -7.92 -12.05
N GLU A 366 1.58 -6.77 -12.17
CA GLU A 366 2.59 -6.49 -13.19
C GLU A 366 3.74 -7.50 -13.19
N VAL A 367 4.19 -7.97 -12.03
CA VAL A 367 5.31 -8.94 -11.94
C VAL A 367 5.00 -10.23 -12.70
N THR A 368 3.74 -10.69 -12.66
CA THR A 368 3.28 -11.86 -13.43
C THR A 368 3.50 -11.67 -14.93
N LEU A 369 3.15 -10.47 -15.44
CA LEU A 369 3.32 -10.14 -16.87
C LEU A 369 4.78 -9.93 -17.25
N ILE A 370 5.59 -9.35 -16.35
CA ILE A 370 7.03 -9.17 -16.57
C ILE A 370 7.70 -10.55 -16.72
N VAL A 371 7.43 -11.48 -15.81
CA VAL A 371 7.97 -12.84 -15.87
C VAL A 371 7.56 -13.53 -17.17
N ALA A 372 6.27 -13.50 -17.51
CA ALA A 372 5.76 -14.10 -18.73
C ALA A 372 6.31 -13.40 -19.99
N GLY A 373 6.44 -12.06 -19.95
CA GLY A 373 7.01 -11.28 -21.04
C GLY A 373 8.49 -11.59 -21.31
N ILE A 374 9.29 -11.79 -20.25
CA ILE A 374 10.69 -12.22 -20.37
C ILE A 374 10.76 -13.63 -21.00
N GLY A 375 9.89 -14.54 -20.55
CA GLY A 375 9.80 -15.88 -21.13
C GLY A 375 9.44 -15.87 -22.62
N LEU A 376 8.47 -15.04 -23.00
CA LEU A 376 8.07 -14.87 -24.40
C LEU A 376 9.18 -14.22 -25.23
N ALA A 377 9.78 -13.13 -24.75
CA ALA A 377 10.85 -12.41 -25.46
C ALA A 377 12.12 -13.26 -25.63
N SER A 378 12.41 -14.15 -24.69
CA SER A 378 13.53 -15.12 -24.80
C SER A 378 13.20 -16.32 -25.70
N GLY A 379 11.95 -16.50 -26.15
CA GLY A 379 11.49 -17.67 -26.89
C GLY A 379 11.32 -18.93 -26.03
N ALA A 380 11.45 -18.81 -24.72
CA ALA A 380 11.33 -19.91 -23.78
C ALA A 380 9.88 -20.37 -23.54
N ILE A 381 8.91 -19.48 -23.79
CA ILE A 381 7.47 -19.82 -23.78
C ILE A 381 6.79 -19.31 -25.05
N ALA A 382 5.75 -20.01 -25.50
CA ALA A 382 4.93 -19.61 -26.62
C ALA A 382 3.82 -18.62 -26.22
N HIS A 383 3.13 -18.01 -27.21
CA HIS A 383 2.08 -17.01 -26.97
C HIS A 383 0.88 -17.55 -26.18
N ASP A 384 0.55 -18.82 -26.34
CA ASP A 384 -0.51 -19.49 -25.58
C ASP A 384 -0.15 -19.62 -24.09
N MET A 385 1.08 -19.96 -23.75
CA MET A 385 1.57 -19.96 -22.36
C MET A 385 1.61 -18.55 -21.74
N PHE A 386 1.95 -17.53 -22.54
CA PHE A 386 1.79 -16.15 -22.13
C PHE A 386 0.31 -15.83 -21.82
N GLY A 387 -0.64 -16.32 -22.66
CA GLY A 387 -2.08 -16.21 -22.43
C GLY A 387 -2.52 -16.83 -21.08
N VAL A 388 -1.93 -17.96 -20.69
CA VAL A 388 -2.17 -18.59 -19.36
C VAL A 388 -1.77 -17.65 -18.22
N ALA A 389 -0.61 -17.01 -18.32
CA ALA A 389 -0.16 -16.04 -17.30
C ALA A 389 -1.12 -14.83 -17.20
N VAL A 390 -1.55 -14.28 -18.34
CA VAL A 390 -2.53 -13.19 -18.41
C VAL A 390 -3.86 -13.59 -17.77
N MET A 391 -4.36 -14.79 -18.08
CA MET A 391 -5.59 -15.31 -17.48
C MET A 391 -5.46 -15.49 -15.98
N THR A 392 -4.34 -16.03 -15.52
CA THR A 392 -4.07 -16.20 -14.08
C THR A 392 -4.06 -14.86 -13.36
N MET A 393 -3.44 -13.83 -13.95
CA MET A 393 -3.49 -12.47 -13.43
C MET A 393 -4.93 -11.93 -13.36
N LEU A 394 -5.71 -12.09 -14.44
CA LEU A 394 -7.10 -11.66 -14.49
C LEU A 394 -7.96 -12.32 -13.41
N VAL A 395 -7.92 -13.66 -13.33
CA VAL A 395 -8.68 -14.41 -12.33
C VAL A 395 -8.28 -14.00 -10.92
N ALA A 396 -6.98 -13.84 -10.67
CA ALA A 396 -6.48 -13.42 -9.36
C ALA A 396 -6.90 -11.99 -9.01
N SER A 397 -6.82 -11.06 -9.96
CA SER A 397 -7.19 -9.66 -9.74
C SER A 397 -8.68 -9.50 -9.44
N ILE A 398 -9.54 -10.35 -9.99
CA ILE A 398 -11.00 -10.33 -9.76
C ILE A 398 -11.37 -11.11 -8.50
N ALA A 399 -10.82 -12.32 -8.30
CA ALA A 399 -11.24 -13.23 -7.24
C ALA A 399 -10.57 -12.94 -5.88
N ALA A 400 -9.31 -12.48 -5.88
CA ALA A 400 -8.58 -12.29 -4.62
C ALA A 400 -9.15 -11.16 -3.74
N PRO A 401 -9.58 -9.98 -4.24
CA PRO A 401 -10.13 -8.92 -3.41
C PRO A 401 -11.34 -9.35 -2.56
N PRO A 402 -12.41 -9.94 -3.12
CA PRO A 402 -13.53 -10.40 -2.31
C PRO A 402 -13.16 -11.52 -1.32
N LEU A 403 -12.25 -12.43 -1.70
CA LEU A 403 -11.76 -13.48 -0.80
C LEU A 403 -10.98 -12.89 0.38
N LEU A 404 -10.13 -11.91 0.14
CA LEU A 404 -9.36 -11.24 1.17
C LEU A 404 -10.27 -10.50 2.16
N ILE A 405 -11.26 -9.75 1.65
CA ILE A 405 -12.23 -9.06 2.50
C ILE A 405 -13.00 -10.05 3.36
N GLU A 406 -13.50 -11.15 2.76
CA GLU A 406 -14.25 -12.18 3.49
C GLU A 406 -13.39 -12.81 4.59
N ALA A 407 -12.12 -13.10 4.31
CA ALA A 407 -11.20 -13.66 5.30
C ALA A 407 -10.97 -12.72 6.49
N PHE A 408 -11.03 -11.40 6.27
CA PHE A 408 -10.89 -10.40 7.32
C PHE A 408 -12.20 -10.03 8.02
N LYS A 409 -13.36 -10.54 7.60
CA LYS A 409 -14.60 -10.42 8.35
C LYS A 409 -14.47 -11.11 9.71
N GLY A 410 -14.88 -10.41 10.77
CA GLY A 410 -14.70 -10.85 12.15
C GLY A 410 -13.52 -10.15 12.83
N GLY A 411 -13.79 -9.55 14.00
CA GLY A 411 -12.88 -8.60 14.68
C GLY A 411 -11.66 -9.19 15.37
N GLU A 412 -11.60 -10.51 15.60
CA GLU A 412 -10.51 -11.12 16.37
C GLU A 412 -9.26 -11.35 15.52
N SER A 413 -8.07 -11.06 16.11
CA SER A 413 -6.79 -11.37 15.49
C SER A 413 -6.62 -12.89 15.32
N GLY A 414 -6.07 -13.28 14.18
CA GLY A 414 -5.64 -14.66 13.92
C GLY A 414 -4.26 -14.99 14.50
N TYR A 415 -3.63 -14.07 15.23
CA TYR A 415 -2.37 -14.31 15.91
C TYR A 415 -2.62 -14.90 17.30
N ARG A 416 -1.98 -16.06 17.59
CA ARG A 416 -2.23 -16.83 18.83
C ARG A 416 -1.75 -16.15 20.11
N LYS A 417 -0.65 -15.37 20.02
CA LYS A 417 -0.25 -14.52 21.14
C LYS A 417 -1.03 -13.23 21.00
N SER A 418 -1.84 -12.89 22.01
CA SER A 418 -2.32 -11.52 22.09
C SER A 418 -1.08 -10.63 21.87
N LEU A 419 -1.11 -9.77 20.85
CA LEU A 419 -0.27 -8.60 20.90
C LEU A 419 -0.72 -7.92 22.17
N GLN A 420 -0.01 -8.15 23.26
CA GLN A 420 0.10 -7.07 24.20
C GLN A 420 0.67 -5.94 23.33
N ARG A 421 -0.21 -5.01 22.88
CA ARG A 421 0.22 -3.63 22.66
C ARG A 421 1.17 -3.38 23.81
N PRO A 422 2.40 -2.81 23.61
CA PRO A 422 3.24 -2.44 24.73
C PRO A 422 2.25 -1.86 25.72
N GLU A 423 2.08 -2.60 26.81
CA GLU A 423 0.92 -2.44 27.68
C GLU A 423 0.81 -0.96 27.94
N GLN A 424 -0.42 -0.47 27.86
CA GLN A 424 -0.86 0.70 28.59
C GLN A 424 -0.46 0.62 30.09
N LYS A 425 0.64 -0.08 30.39
CA LYS A 425 1.06 -0.41 31.74
C LYS A 425 1.34 0.82 32.57
N ASP A 426 1.55 1.98 31.96
CA ASP A 426 1.80 3.22 32.66
C ASP A 426 1.21 4.45 31.95
N ARG A 427 0.10 4.31 31.25
CA ARG A 427 -0.64 5.50 30.80
C ARG A 427 -1.51 6.00 31.93
N VAL A 428 -1.15 7.15 32.42
CA VAL A 428 -1.97 7.94 33.34
C VAL A 428 -2.91 8.79 32.50
N SER A 429 -4.20 8.76 32.77
CA SER A 429 -5.14 9.73 32.20
C SER A 429 -5.32 10.89 33.18
N ILE A 430 -5.14 12.09 32.67
CA ILE A 430 -5.47 13.33 33.38
C ILE A 430 -6.81 13.78 32.81
N GLU A 431 -7.80 13.95 33.65
CA GLU A 431 -9.17 14.25 33.28
C GLU A 431 -9.59 15.60 33.87
N LEU A 432 -10.17 16.46 33.02
CA LEU A 432 -10.75 17.73 33.41
C LEU A 432 -12.20 17.78 32.95
N GLU A 433 -13.10 18.12 33.87
CA GLU A 433 -14.51 18.27 33.58
C GLU A 433 -14.85 19.74 33.36
N PHE A 434 -15.59 20.01 32.29
CA PHE A 434 -16.03 21.35 31.89
C PHE A 434 -17.56 21.41 31.88
N PRO A 435 -18.14 22.55 32.31
CA PRO A 435 -19.59 22.70 32.44
C PRO A 435 -20.33 22.73 31.10
N THR A 436 -19.64 23.04 29.99
CA THR A 436 -20.24 23.04 28.64
C THR A 436 -19.26 22.50 27.60
N THR A 437 -19.79 21.92 26.54
CA THR A 437 -19.00 21.42 25.41
C THR A 437 -18.16 22.52 24.76
N ARG A 438 -18.70 23.76 24.61
CA ARG A 438 -17.96 24.88 24.01
C ARG A 438 -16.71 25.29 24.79
N ILE A 439 -16.80 25.30 26.11
CA ILE A 439 -15.64 25.62 26.99
C ILE A 439 -14.58 24.50 26.85
N ALA A 440 -15.01 23.26 26.79
CA ALA A 440 -14.11 22.11 26.61
C ALA A 440 -13.42 22.12 25.24
N GLU A 441 -14.14 22.49 24.17
CA GLU A 441 -13.59 22.64 22.83
C GLU A 441 -12.55 23.76 22.78
N PHE A 442 -12.86 24.93 23.30
CA PHE A 442 -11.93 26.06 23.36
C PHE A 442 -10.66 25.72 24.15
N PHE A 443 -10.82 25.09 25.32
CA PHE A 443 -9.67 24.61 26.11
C PHE A 443 -8.84 23.59 25.35
N THR A 444 -9.50 22.68 24.63
CA THR A 444 -8.84 21.68 23.79
C THR A 444 -8.02 22.32 22.68
N GLU A 445 -8.56 23.34 22.00
CA GLU A 445 -7.84 24.09 20.96
C GLU A 445 -6.65 24.87 21.54
N SER A 446 -6.81 25.57 22.67
CA SER A 446 -5.73 26.26 23.34
C SER A 446 -4.62 25.30 23.77
N LEU A 447 -4.98 24.15 24.32
CA LEU A 447 -4.05 23.11 24.71
C LEU A 447 -3.30 22.51 23.50
N ILE A 448 -3.98 22.27 22.39
CA ILE A 448 -3.37 21.83 21.15
C ILE A 448 -2.38 22.90 20.64
N ALA A 449 -2.76 24.17 20.69
CA ALA A 449 -1.90 25.28 20.29
C ALA A 449 -0.62 25.35 21.15
N SER A 450 -0.73 25.17 22.47
CA SER A 450 0.41 25.12 23.39
C SER A 450 1.35 23.95 23.06
N PHE A 451 0.82 22.76 22.76
CA PHE A 451 1.64 21.64 22.32
C PHE A 451 2.33 21.89 20.96
N ILE A 452 1.65 22.58 20.03
CA ILE A 452 2.24 22.95 18.74
C ILE A 452 3.41 23.94 18.94
N GLN A 453 3.28 24.92 19.82
CA GLN A 453 4.33 25.88 20.17
C GLN A 453 5.57 25.18 20.75
N GLU A 454 5.37 24.14 21.55
CA GLU A 454 6.43 23.27 22.08
C GLU A 454 6.99 22.28 21.03
N GLY A 455 6.54 22.35 19.78
CA GLY A 455 7.04 21.54 18.67
C GLY A 455 6.46 20.13 18.62
N PHE A 456 5.29 19.91 19.21
CA PHE A 456 4.52 18.69 19.01
C PHE A 456 3.71 18.75 17.73
N PHE A 457 3.48 17.60 17.10
CA PHE A 457 2.56 17.43 15.97
C PHE A 457 1.24 16.86 16.46
N THR A 458 0.15 17.45 16.00
CA THR A 458 -1.20 17.02 16.35
C THR A 458 -1.91 16.46 15.13
N SER A 459 -2.63 15.37 15.30
CA SER A 459 -3.45 14.75 14.26
C SER A 459 -4.78 14.30 14.85
N SER A 460 -5.88 14.56 14.15
CA SER A 460 -7.19 14.06 14.54
C SER A 460 -7.32 12.57 14.17
N ILE A 461 -7.93 11.80 15.07
CA ILE A 461 -8.24 10.38 14.83
C ILE A 461 -9.75 10.26 14.63
N GLU A 462 -10.18 9.65 13.53
CA GLU A 462 -11.60 9.29 13.37
C GLU A 462 -12.03 8.29 14.44
N SER A 463 -12.75 8.74 15.44
CA SER A 463 -13.35 7.94 16.50
C SER A 463 -14.75 8.48 16.82
N VAL A 464 -15.53 7.71 17.61
CA VAL A 464 -16.88 8.14 18.03
C VAL A 464 -16.85 9.48 18.78
N ASP A 465 -15.79 9.67 19.60
CA ASP A 465 -15.53 10.93 20.28
C ASP A 465 -14.36 11.65 19.61
N PRO A 466 -14.37 12.99 19.50
CA PRO A 466 -13.26 13.77 18.97
C PRO A 466 -11.97 13.41 19.71
N THR A 467 -10.98 12.90 18.98
CA THR A 467 -9.73 12.41 19.53
C THR A 467 -8.55 12.92 18.73
N TRP A 468 -7.55 13.47 19.39
CA TRP A 468 -6.30 13.92 18.79
C TRP A 468 -5.13 13.11 19.31
N GLN A 469 -4.23 12.76 18.43
CA GLN A 469 -2.92 12.22 18.79
C GLN A 469 -1.91 13.36 18.71
N ILE A 470 -1.17 13.55 19.81
CA ILE A 470 -0.15 14.59 19.94
C ILE A 470 1.18 13.86 20.10
N ARG A 471 2.15 14.12 19.22
CA ARG A 471 3.43 13.38 19.17
C ARG A 471 4.63 14.32 19.09
N LYS A 472 5.68 13.98 19.81
CA LYS A 472 7.02 14.56 19.68
C LYS A 472 8.06 13.50 20.04
N GLU A 473 8.90 13.15 19.09
CA GLU A 473 9.91 12.09 19.24
C GLU A 473 9.29 10.76 19.76
N ASN A 474 9.61 10.37 20.99
CA ASN A 474 9.09 9.15 21.63
C ASN A 474 7.82 9.38 22.46
N THR A 475 7.46 10.63 22.72
CA THR A 475 6.26 10.98 23.50
C THR A 475 5.01 10.94 22.62
N VAL A 476 4.03 10.15 23.04
CA VAL A 476 2.73 10.02 22.38
C VAL A 476 1.62 10.25 23.38
N LEU A 477 0.90 11.35 23.21
CA LEU A 477 -0.25 11.72 24.02
C LEU A 477 -1.54 11.48 23.25
N LEU A 478 -2.61 11.12 23.95
CA LEU A 478 -3.94 10.97 23.40
C LEU A 478 -4.89 11.94 24.10
N LEU A 479 -5.35 12.94 23.38
CA LEU A 479 -6.34 13.91 23.85
C LEU A 479 -7.71 13.49 23.35
N LYS A 480 -8.68 13.34 24.25
CA LYS A 480 -10.07 12.96 23.93
C LYS A 480 -11.03 13.95 24.53
N LEU A 481 -12.06 14.28 23.77
CA LEU A 481 -13.19 15.08 24.22
C LEU A 481 -14.40 14.15 24.39
N LEU A 482 -14.75 13.85 25.64
CA LEU A 482 -15.80 12.91 26.01
C LEU A 482 -17.07 13.68 26.41
N LYS A 483 -18.19 13.43 25.75
CA LYS A 483 -19.48 14.04 26.10
C LYS A 483 -20.03 13.41 27.38
N GLY A 484 -20.27 14.22 28.42
CA GLY A 484 -20.89 13.84 29.66
C GLY A 484 -22.43 13.90 29.59
N LYS A 485 -23.07 13.81 30.76
CA LYS A 485 -24.51 14.01 30.91
C LYS A 485 -24.80 15.51 31.07
N GLU A 486 -25.95 15.98 30.57
CA GLU A 486 -26.44 17.35 30.74
C GLU A 486 -25.50 18.47 30.20
N ASP A 487 -24.98 18.32 28.97
CA ASP A 487 -24.09 19.29 28.29
C ASP A 487 -22.69 19.46 28.94
N SER A 488 -22.36 18.69 29.98
CA SER A 488 -20.99 18.62 30.51
C SER A 488 -20.08 17.88 29.55
N CYS A 489 -18.79 18.24 29.52
CA CYS A 489 -17.80 17.60 28.68
C CYS A 489 -16.51 17.36 29.45
N MET A 490 -15.88 16.23 29.22
CA MET A 490 -14.63 15.84 29.87
C MET A 490 -13.51 15.81 28.84
N VAL A 491 -12.44 16.52 29.12
CA VAL A 491 -11.18 16.44 28.37
C VAL A 491 -10.27 15.46 29.06
N SER A 492 -9.93 14.36 28.37
CA SER A 492 -9.06 13.32 28.90
C SER A 492 -7.76 13.27 28.10
N ILE A 493 -6.60 13.36 28.79
CA ILE A 493 -5.28 13.27 28.18
C ILE A 493 -4.58 12.04 28.70
N GLY A 494 -4.38 11.06 27.81
CA GLY A 494 -3.59 9.86 28.11
C GLY A 494 -2.11 10.10 27.81
N CYS A 495 -1.23 9.99 28.80
CA CYS A 495 0.22 10.15 28.66
C CYS A 495 0.98 9.00 29.34
N GLY A 496 2.27 8.85 29.02
CA GLY A 496 3.19 8.01 29.80
C GLY A 496 3.36 8.56 31.24
N ALA A 497 3.67 7.69 32.20
CA ALA A 497 3.90 8.13 33.58
C ALA A 497 5.06 9.15 33.68
N GLU A 498 6.07 9.02 32.83
CA GLU A 498 7.21 9.93 32.71
C GLU A 498 6.86 11.30 32.12
N ASP A 499 5.79 11.39 31.33
CA ASP A 499 5.34 12.63 30.67
C ASP A 499 4.28 13.39 31.50
N GLN A 500 3.83 12.84 32.62
CA GLN A 500 2.70 13.36 33.41
C GLN A 500 2.93 14.80 33.91
N ASP A 501 4.09 15.10 34.38
CA ASP A 501 4.40 16.43 34.94
C ASP A 501 4.49 17.47 33.80
N PHE A 502 5.03 17.08 32.65
CA PHE A 502 5.05 17.92 31.46
C PHE A 502 3.64 18.22 30.94
N VAL A 503 2.77 17.20 30.86
CA VAL A 503 1.38 17.38 30.45
C VAL A 503 0.61 18.29 31.40
N ARG A 504 0.83 18.16 32.73
CA ARG A 504 0.24 19.08 33.71
C ARG A 504 0.69 20.51 33.50
N LEU A 505 1.97 20.73 33.20
CA LEU A 505 2.49 22.07 32.91
C LEU A 505 1.79 22.67 31.70
N MET A 506 1.67 21.93 30.60
CA MET A 506 0.95 22.38 29.41
C MET A 506 -0.53 22.70 29.66
N MET A 507 -1.18 21.92 30.54
CA MET A 507 -2.56 22.20 30.94
C MET A 507 -2.67 23.47 31.78
N VAL A 508 -1.70 23.75 32.64
CA VAL A 508 -1.67 25.00 33.44
C VAL A 508 -1.47 26.20 32.52
N ASP A 509 -0.57 26.11 31.53
CA ASP A 509 -0.35 27.19 30.54
C ASP A 509 -1.62 27.45 29.72
N ALA A 510 -2.27 26.39 29.20
CA ALA A 510 -3.54 26.53 28.49
C ALA A 510 -4.67 27.11 29.36
N MET A 511 -4.70 26.81 30.67
CA MET A 511 -5.64 27.41 31.61
C MET A 511 -5.34 28.88 31.89
N ALA A 512 -4.06 29.26 31.94
CA ALA A 512 -3.67 30.66 32.09
C ALA A 512 -4.12 31.50 30.88
N ASP A 513 -3.87 31.01 29.67
CA ASP A 513 -4.34 31.66 28.42
C ASP A 513 -5.87 31.80 28.40
N PHE A 514 -6.58 30.76 28.85
CA PHE A 514 -8.04 30.81 28.98
C PHE A 514 -8.50 31.84 29.99
N SER A 515 -7.83 31.96 31.14
CA SER A 515 -8.14 32.96 32.18
C SER A 515 -7.92 34.36 31.68
N ASP A 516 -6.84 34.65 30.97
CA ASP A 516 -6.52 35.95 30.37
C ASP A 516 -7.54 36.33 29.29
N PHE A 517 -7.95 35.38 28.46
CA PHE A 517 -9.03 35.58 27.50
C PHE A 517 -10.36 35.92 28.20
N ALA A 518 -10.73 35.16 29.23
CA ALA A 518 -11.96 35.40 29.99
C ALA A 518 -11.97 36.80 30.68
N GLN A 519 -10.82 37.22 31.23
CA GLN A 519 -10.67 38.58 31.79
C GLN A 519 -10.75 39.66 30.71
N THR A 520 -10.12 39.46 29.55
CA THR A 520 -10.18 40.38 28.43
C THR A 520 -11.62 40.57 27.94
N VAL A 521 -12.36 39.47 27.75
CA VAL A 521 -13.79 39.50 27.35
C VAL A 521 -14.65 40.17 28.42
N SER A 522 -14.39 39.93 29.70
CA SER A 522 -15.16 40.55 30.80
C SER A 522 -14.90 42.06 30.93
N SER A 523 -13.77 42.56 30.46
CA SER A 523 -13.40 43.97 30.48
C SER A 523 -13.87 44.75 29.25
N MET A 524 -14.37 44.10 28.20
CA MET A 524 -14.87 44.72 26.97
C MET A 524 -16.19 45.43 27.21
N LYS A 525 -16.33 46.64 26.64
CA LYS A 525 -17.61 47.34 26.58
C LYS A 525 -18.59 46.63 25.63
N ASN A 526 -19.92 46.79 25.87
CA ASN A 526 -20.97 46.07 25.11
C ASN A 526 -20.85 46.16 23.57
N GLU A 527 -20.34 47.26 23.01
CA GLU A 527 -20.14 47.41 21.55
C GLU A 527 -18.93 46.57 21.03
N GLU A 528 -17.85 46.49 21.81
CA GLU A 528 -16.67 45.68 21.48
C GLU A 528 -16.99 44.20 21.63
N MET A 529 -17.83 43.84 22.60
CA MET A 529 -18.30 42.46 22.80
C MET A 529 -19.20 41.97 21.67
N MET A 530 -19.96 42.88 21.04
CA MET A 530 -20.77 42.55 19.84
C MET A 530 -19.91 42.36 18.60
N SER A 531 -18.82 43.12 18.46
CA SER A 531 -17.83 42.94 17.38
C SER A 531 -17.02 41.66 17.54
N ALA A 532 -16.62 41.30 18.77
CA ALA A 532 -15.95 40.06 19.07
C ALA A 532 -16.84 38.81 18.81
N LYS A 533 -18.15 38.94 19.10
CA LYS A 533 -19.12 37.89 18.82
C LYS A 533 -19.37 37.68 17.32
N LEU A 534 -19.31 38.75 16.51
CA LEU A 534 -19.36 38.70 15.06
C LEU A 534 -18.06 38.07 14.48
N LEU A 535 -16.91 38.42 15.03
CA LEU A 535 -15.64 37.80 14.66
C LEU A 535 -15.62 36.30 14.98
N MET A 536 -16.10 35.87 16.15
CA MET A 536 -16.22 34.45 16.47
C MET A 536 -17.16 33.69 15.51
N GLN A 537 -18.28 34.29 15.10
CA GLN A 537 -19.17 33.70 14.10
C GLN A 537 -18.51 33.58 12.71
N MET A 538 -17.62 34.50 12.34
CA MET A 538 -16.85 34.40 11.08
C MET A 538 -15.76 33.30 11.10
N PHE A 539 -15.25 32.93 12.28
CA PHE A 539 -14.33 31.79 12.44
C PHE A 539 -15.04 30.44 12.49
N ASP A 540 -16.35 30.40 12.85
CA ASP A 540 -17.17 29.18 12.79
C ASP A 540 -17.61 28.79 11.36
N GLU A 541 -17.49 29.70 10.38
CA GLU A 541 -17.90 29.50 8.97
C GLU A 541 -16.69 29.27 8.02
N ALA A 542 -15.44 29.32 8.49
CA ALA A 542 -14.22 29.11 7.74
C ALA A 542 -13.52 27.79 8.11
#